data_6045faf4b33728b6f8ebe0334f45e113
#
_entry.id   6045faf4b33728b6f8ebe0334f45e113
#
_cell.length_a   1.000
_cell.length_b   1.000
_cell.length_c   1.000
_cell.angle_alpha   90.00
_cell.angle_beta   90.00
_cell.angle_gamma   90.00
#
_symmetry.space_group_name_H-M   'P 1'
#
loop_
_entity.id
_entity.type
_entity.pdbx_description
1 polymer ?
#
loop_
_entity_poly.entity_id
_entity_poly.type
_entity_poly.pdbx_seq_one_letter_code
_entity_poly.pdbx_strand_id
1 'polypeptide(L)'
;MRQHGLLFFSDVTDDSQRRLHALPAVARKAFAVACAERLLTRHEQLPPPEQRPFTIGWRPTIDAIWADLAAPVAGNAEVIRAALVDFYISHYNHDDGPDVSQDAADGAADASIYAAECFGSGAVEPAKWAASCAIDTAYLIGSASLHLDPTDEMPPNAATLSDLARDAMHPLVQAELQHQLDDLALLEREPFTADLVQHLRARASAPDRGGA
;
A
#
# COMPACT_ATOMS: atom_id res chain seq x y z
N MET A 1 20.42 -7.31 18.26
CA MET A 1 19.07 -7.78 17.87
C MET A 1 18.08 -7.14 18.85
N ARG A 2 17.30 -6.14 18.43
CA ARG A 2 16.17 -5.68 19.24
C ARG A 2 15.05 -6.70 19.03
N GLN A 3 14.56 -7.29 20.11
CA GLN A 3 13.31 -8.05 20.07
C GLN A 3 12.21 -7.02 19.74
N HIS A 4 11.80 -6.95 18.50
CA HIS A 4 10.57 -6.25 18.15
C HIS A 4 9.42 -7.10 18.72
N GLY A 5 8.71 -6.55 19.70
CA GLY A 5 7.45 -7.15 20.16
C GLY A 5 6.47 -7.20 19.00
N LEU A 6 5.48 -8.11 19.07
CA LEU A 6 4.41 -8.19 18.10
C LEU A 6 3.68 -6.85 17.98
N LEU A 7 3.48 -6.41 16.74
CA LEU A 7 2.70 -5.22 16.43
C LEU A 7 1.23 -5.61 16.31
N PHE A 8 0.37 -4.95 17.07
CA PHE A 8 -1.07 -5.13 16.95
C PHE A 8 -1.61 -4.16 15.90
N PHE A 9 -2.44 -4.67 15.00
CA PHE A 9 -3.02 -3.90 13.90
C PHE A 9 -3.70 -2.61 14.36
N SER A 10 -4.56 -2.68 15.39
CA SER A 10 -5.26 -1.51 15.94
C SER A 10 -4.31 -0.45 16.46
N ASP A 11 -3.29 -0.85 17.22
CA ASP A 11 -2.35 0.09 17.83
C ASP A 11 -1.51 0.82 16.78
N VAL A 12 -1.07 0.08 15.73
CA VAL A 12 -0.31 0.67 14.62
C VAL A 12 -1.19 1.59 13.78
N THR A 13 -2.43 1.19 13.51
CA THR A 13 -3.37 2.00 12.72
C THR A 13 -3.69 3.32 13.44
N ASP A 14 -3.98 3.29 14.72
CA ASP A 14 -4.27 4.47 15.53
C ASP A 14 -3.03 5.39 15.64
N ASP A 15 -1.86 4.81 15.82
CA ASP A 15 -0.59 5.56 15.86
C ASP A 15 -0.31 6.21 14.49
N SER A 16 -0.40 5.44 13.42
CA SER A 16 -0.18 5.93 12.06
C SER A 16 -1.14 7.06 11.69
N GLN A 17 -2.41 6.97 12.06
CA GLN A 17 -3.38 8.04 11.84
C GLN A 17 -2.99 9.34 12.55
N ARG A 18 -2.63 9.27 13.83
CA ARG A 18 -2.20 10.45 14.60
C ARG A 18 -0.96 11.10 13.96
N ARG A 19 0.01 10.29 13.55
CA ARG A 19 1.25 10.75 12.93
C ARG A 19 0.99 11.37 11.56
N LEU A 20 0.16 10.76 10.72
CA LEU A 20 -0.25 11.31 9.42
C LEU A 20 -0.93 12.68 9.56
N HIS A 21 -1.76 12.88 10.59
CA HIS A 21 -2.35 14.20 10.85
C HIS A 21 -1.29 15.26 11.19
N ALA A 22 -0.20 14.88 11.85
CA ALA A 22 0.87 15.80 12.23
C ALA A 22 1.84 16.12 11.07
N LEU A 23 1.93 15.23 10.06
CA LEU A 23 2.83 15.42 8.93
C LEU A 23 2.36 16.55 7.99
N PRO A 24 3.29 17.27 7.33
CA PRO A 24 2.95 18.18 6.25
C PRO A 24 2.41 17.42 5.03
N ALA A 25 1.62 18.12 4.19
CA ALA A 25 0.98 17.50 3.02
C ALA A 25 1.95 16.75 2.10
N VAL A 26 3.15 17.31 1.86
CA VAL A 26 4.16 16.66 1.02
C VAL A 26 4.66 15.34 1.59
N ALA A 27 4.80 15.24 2.91
CA ALA A 27 5.21 14.01 3.57
C ALA A 27 4.09 12.95 3.53
N ARG A 28 2.81 13.36 3.67
CA ARG A 28 1.67 12.45 3.48
C ARG A 28 1.63 11.86 2.07
N LYS A 29 1.89 12.68 1.05
CA LYS A 29 1.98 12.22 -0.35
C LYS A 29 3.09 11.18 -0.52
N ALA A 30 4.26 11.43 0.06
CA ALA A 30 5.39 10.48 0.02
C ALA A 30 5.08 9.18 0.75
N PHE A 31 4.39 9.23 1.88
CA PHE A 31 3.94 8.04 2.60
C PHE A 31 2.94 7.22 1.78
N ALA A 32 1.91 7.87 1.21
CA ALA A 32 0.89 7.19 0.42
C ALA A 32 1.49 6.49 -0.81
N VAL A 33 2.37 7.17 -1.54
CA VAL A 33 3.02 6.57 -2.72
C VAL A 33 4.01 5.46 -2.34
N ALA A 34 4.61 5.48 -1.15
CA ALA A 34 5.45 4.38 -0.67
C ALA A 34 4.63 3.12 -0.40
N CYS A 35 3.42 3.23 0.16
CA CYS A 35 2.50 2.11 0.30
C CYS A 35 2.11 1.52 -1.07
N ALA A 36 1.72 2.37 -2.03
CA ALA A 36 1.38 1.95 -3.38
C ALA A 36 2.57 1.31 -4.12
N GLU A 37 3.77 1.88 -4.00
CA GLU A 37 4.99 1.35 -4.62
C GLU A 37 5.30 -0.08 -4.18
N ARG A 38 5.19 -0.39 -2.88
CA ARG A 38 5.43 -1.74 -2.35
C ARG A 38 4.49 -2.75 -2.99
N LEU A 39 3.19 -2.44 -3.06
CA LEU A 39 2.21 -3.34 -3.63
C LEU A 39 2.38 -3.50 -5.14
N LEU A 40 2.60 -2.40 -5.85
CA LEU A 40 2.76 -2.42 -7.30
C LEU A 40 4.05 -3.17 -7.70
N THR A 41 5.17 -2.94 -6.98
CA THR A 41 6.42 -3.68 -7.19
C THR A 41 6.24 -5.18 -6.97
N ARG A 42 5.51 -5.58 -5.93
CA ARG A 42 5.19 -6.99 -5.68
C ARG A 42 4.35 -7.57 -6.82
N HIS A 43 3.34 -6.84 -7.30
CA HIS A 43 2.49 -7.29 -8.40
C HIS A 43 3.30 -7.46 -9.71
N GLU A 44 4.23 -6.56 -9.99
CA GLU A 44 5.13 -6.62 -11.16
C GLU A 44 6.12 -7.79 -11.11
N GLN A 45 6.41 -8.34 -9.93
CA GLN A 45 7.26 -9.52 -9.75
C GLN A 45 6.51 -10.83 -9.99
N LEU A 46 5.19 -10.81 -10.11
CA LEU A 46 4.40 -11.99 -10.45
C LEU A 46 4.73 -12.47 -11.88
N PRO A 47 4.54 -13.76 -12.18
CA PRO A 47 4.60 -14.26 -13.54
C PRO A 47 3.68 -13.47 -14.48
N PRO A 48 4.08 -13.17 -15.73
CA PRO A 48 3.27 -12.34 -16.64
C PRO A 48 1.79 -12.73 -16.78
N PRO A 49 1.40 -14.03 -16.76
CA PRO A 49 -0.01 -14.41 -16.81
C PRO A 49 -0.83 -14.02 -15.57
N GLU A 50 -0.15 -13.78 -14.45
CA GLU A 50 -0.77 -13.39 -13.17
C GLU A 50 -0.81 -11.87 -12.98
N GLN A 51 -0.08 -11.14 -13.81
CA GLN A 51 -0.08 -9.68 -13.79
C GLN A 51 -1.35 -9.14 -14.46
N ARG A 52 -2.06 -8.24 -13.76
CA ARG A 52 -3.25 -7.61 -14.31
C ARG A 52 -2.88 -6.32 -15.05
N PRO A 53 -3.30 -6.17 -16.33
CA PRO A 53 -3.01 -4.96 -17.11
C PRO A 53 -3.50 -3.67 -16.44
N PHE A 54 -4.65 -3.71 -15.79
CA PHE A 54 -5.21 -2.57 -15.06
C PHE A 54 -4.27 -2.12 -13.92
N THR A 55 -3.78 -3.05 -13.12
CA THR A 55 -2.87 -2.76 -11.99
C THR A 55 -1.54 -2.19 -12.48
N ILE A 56 -0.94 -2.82 -13.51
CA ILE A 56 0.31 -2.33 -14.12
C ILE A 56 0.12 -0.96 -14.76
N GLY A 57 -1.07 -0.67 -15.27
CA GLY A 57 -1.42 0.63 -15.86
C GLY A 57 -1.19 1.82 -14.93
N TRP A 58 -1.11 1.60 -13.61
CA TRP A 58 -0.82 2.65 -12.62
C TRP A 58 0.67 2.99 -12.50
N ARG A 59 1.60 2.18 -13.02
CA ARG A 59 3.05 2.41 -12.91
C ARG A 59 3.47 3.81 -13.38
N PRO A 60 3.04 4.32 -14.57
CA PRO A 60 3.40 5.66 -15.00
C PRO A 60 2.94 6.77 -14.04
N THR A 61 1.78 6.58 -13.40
CA THR A 61 1.24 7.53 -12.42
C THR A 61 2.07 7.53 -11.14
N ILE A 62 2.43 6.36 -10.62
CA ILE A 62 3.30 6.24 -9.43
C ILE A 62 4.68 6.81 -9.70
N ASP A 63 5.26 6.57 -10.88
CA ASP A 63 6.54 7.15 -11.30
C ASP A 63 6.46 8.68 -11.39
N ALA A 64 5.36 9.23 -11.92
CA ALA A 64 5.14 10.68 -12.00
C ALA A 64 5.03 11.31 -10.60
N ILE A 65 4.36 10.65 -9.64
CA ILE A 65 4.28 11.12 -8.25
C ILE A 65 5.68 11.18 -7.62
N TRP A 66 6.47 10.12 -7.74
CA TRP A 66 7.83 10.10 -7.21
C TRP A 66 8.73 11.16 -7.83
N ALA A 67 8.62 11.35 -9.15
CA ALA A 67 9.40 12.37 -9.85
C ALA A 67 9.05 13.79 -9.35
N ASP A 68 7.75 14.08 -9.19
CA ASP A 68 7.28 15.39 -8.74
C ASP A 68 7.64 15.69 -7.27
N LEU A 69 7.60 14.65 -6.42
CA LEU A 69 8.03 14.77 -5.02
C LEU A 69 9.54 15.04 -4.88
N ALA A 70 10.36 14.48 -5.76
CA ALA A 70 11.81 14.72 -5.78
C ALA A 70 12.14 16.11 -6.33
N ALA A 71 11.47 16.52 -7.41
CA ALA A 71 11.56 17.86 -8.00
C ALA A 71 10.32 18.11 -8.87
N PRO A 72 9.58 19.21 -8.66
CA PRO A 72 8.39 19.49 -9.44
C PRO A 72 8.66 19.42 -10.95
N VAL A 73 7.90 18.59 -11.65
CA VAL A 73 8.01 18.37 -13.11
C VAL A 73 6.76 18.88 -13.81
N ALA A 74 6.96 19.77 -14.77
CA ALA A 74 5.84 20.30 -15.55
C ALA A 74 5.07 19.17 -16.25
N GLY A 75 3.76 19.16 -16.09
CA GLY A 75 2.85 18.18 -16.68
C GLY A 75 2.57 16.95 -15.82
N ASN A 76 3.36 16.62 -14.80
CA ASN A 76 3.10 15.45 -13.95
C ASN A 76 1.74 15.53 -13.24
N ALA A 77 1.37 16.69 -12.74
CA ALA A 77 0.07 16.88 -12.09
C ALA A 77 -1.10 16.61 -13.06
N GLU A 78 -0.95 16.98 -14.35
CA GLU A 78 -1.92 16.65 -15.39
C GLU A 78 -1.98 15.16 -15.69
N VAL A 79 -0.85 14.48 -15.76
CA VAL A 79 -0.79 13.02 -15.97
C VAL A 79 -1.51 12.29 -14.84
N ILE A 80 -1.20 12.65 -13.59
CA ILE A 80 -1.81 12.04 -12.40
C ILE A 80 -3.32 12.31 -12.36
N ARG A 81 -3.72 13.57 -12.65
CA ARG A 81 -5.14 13.93 -12.69
C ARG A 81 -5.88 13.21 -13.82
N ALA A 82 -5.26 13.08 -15.00
CA ALA A 82 -5.87 12.37 -16.14
C ALA A 82 -6.09 10.88 -15.81
N ALA A 83 -5.15 10.23 -15.16
CA ALA A 83 -5.29 8.85 -14.71
C ALA A 83 -6.46 8.66 -13.74
N LEU A 84 -6.64 9.58 -12.76
CA LEU A 84 -7.78 9.56 -11.85
C LEU A 84 -9.11 9.80 -12.57
N VAL A 85 -9.16 10.76 -13.50
CA VAL A 85 -10.37 11.05 -14.29
C VAL A 85 -10.74 9.84 -15.14
N ASP A 86 -9.78 9.22 -15.80
CA ASP A 86 -10.00 8.01 -16.59
C ASP A 86 -10.55 6.87 -15.72
N PHE A 87 -9.96 6.64 -14.56
CA PHE A 87 -10.45 5.66 -13.60
C PHE A 87 -11.90 5.92 -13.21
N TYR A 88 -12.24 7.14 -12.76
CA TYR A 88 -13.60 7.45 -12.31
C TYR A 88 -14.64 7.42 -13.42
N ILE A 89 -14.27 7.74 -14.66
CA ILE A 89 -15.19 7.69 -15.80
C ILE A 89 -15.33 6.26 -16.33
N SER A 90 -14.24 5.52 -16.48
CA SER A 90 -14.21 4.25 -17.19
C SER A 90 -14.46 3.04 -16.30
N HIS A 91 -14.04 3.11 -15.03
CA HIS A 91 -14.06 1.96 -14.12
C HIS A 91 -15.08 2.12 -12.98
N TYR A 92 -15.20 3.31 -12.41
CA TYR A 92 -16.07 3.51 -11.26
C TYR A 92 -17.57 3.53 -11.58
N ASN A 93 -17.96 3.90 -12.81
CA ASN A 93 -19.35 3.98 -13.26
C ASN A 93 -19.87 2.72 -13.95
N HIS A 94 -19.06 1.67 -14.10
CA HIS A 94 -19.51 0.39 -14.59
C HIS A 94 -19.84 -0.52 -13.41
N ASP A 95 -20.95 -1.26 -13.50
CA ASP A 95 -21.32 -2.30 -12.52
C ASP A 95 -20.24 -3.40 -12.36
N ASP A 96 -19.28 -3.43 -13.30
CA ASP A 96 -18.06 -4.23 -13.29
C ASP A 96 -16.85 -3.46 -12.71
N GLY A 97 -17.08 -2.38 -11.94
CA GLY A 97 -16.02 -1.74 -11.16
C GLY A 97 -15.24 -2.80 -10.38
N PRO A 98 -13.96 -2.58 -10.04
CA PRO A 98 -13.20 -3.56 -9.28
C PRO A 98 -14.08 -3.99 -8.12
N ASP A 99 -14.55 -5.23 -8.19
CA ASP A 99 -15.31 -5.86 -7.12
C ASP A 99 -14.44 -5.65 -5.88
N VAL A 100 -14.92 -4.88 -4.91
CA VAL A 100 -14.13 -4.33 -3.78
C VAL A 100 -13.41 -5.50 -3.14
N SER A 101 -12.27 -5.68 -3.56
CA SER A 101 -11.66 -6.89 -3.94
C SER A 101 -11.09 -7.65 -2.79
N GLN A 102 -11.23 -8.85 -2.92
CA GLN A 102 -10.59 -9.91 -2.18
C GLN A 102 -9.26 -10.34 -2.85
N ASP A 103 -8.75 -9.57 -3.82
CA ASP A 103 -7.58 -9.93 -4.62
C ASP A 103 -6.42 -8.95 -4.36
N ALA A 104 -5.23 -9.51 -4.17
CA ALA A 104 -4.00 -8.74 -3.94
C ALA A 104 -3.63 -7.79 -5.09
N ALA A 105 -4.05 -8.11 -6.33
CA ALA A 105 -3.84 -7.25 -7.49
C ALA A 105 -4.67 -5.97 -7.41
N ASP A 106 -5.91 -6.09 -6.96
CA ASP A 106 -6.81 -4.96 -6.80
C ASP A 106 -6.33 -4.05 -5.67
N GLY A 107 -5.83 -4.63 -4.56
CA GLY A 107 -5.22 -3.84 -3.49
C GLY A 107 -4.04 -2.98 -3.96
N ALA A 108 -3.25 -3.43 -4.93
CA ALA A 108 -2.17 -2.64 -5.52
C ALA A 108 -2.71 -1.50 -6.40
N ALA A 109 -3.79 -1.74 -7.15
CA ALA A 109 -4.46 -0.70 -7.93
C ALA A 109 -5.11 0.34 -7.02
N ASP A 110 -5.86 -0.08 -6.00
CA ASP A 110 -6.53 0.81 -5.05
C ASP A 110 -5.52 1.68 -4.28
N ALA A 111 -4.43 1.12 -3.79
CA ALA A 111 -3.37 1.89 -3.15
C ALA A 111 -2.78 2.95 -4.10
N SER A 112 -2.66 2.63 -5.40
CA SER A 112 -2.18 3.57 -6.41
C SER A 112 -3.17 4.71 -6.67
N ILE A 113 -4.47 4.41 -6.70
CA ILE A 113 -5.55 5.39 -6.79
C ILE A 113 -5.50 6.34 -5.60
N TYR A 114 -5.45 5.80 -4.37
CA TYR A 114 -5.38 6.63 -3.16
C TYR A 114 -4.09 7.43 -3.05
N ALA A 115 -2.95 6.91 -3.55
CA ALA A 115 -1.72 7.69 -3.65
C ALA A 115 -1.86 8.87 -4.60
N ALA A 116 -2.53 8.69 -5.75
CA ALA A 116 -2.82 9.76 -6.70
C ALA A 116 -3.80 10.79 -6.13
N GLU A 117 -4.84 10.37 -5.41
CA GLU A 117 -5.75 11.27 -4.69
C GLU A 117 -5.03 12.07 -3.60
N CYS A 118 -4.17 11.41 -2.83
CA CYS A 118 -3.35 12.05 -1.82
C CYS A 118 -2.41 13.07 -2.46
N PHE A 119 -1.83 12.74 -3.62
CA PHE A 119 -0.98 13.67 -4.36
C PHE A 119 -1.75 14.94 -4.75
N GLY A 120 -2.98 14.80 -5.26
CA GLY A 120 -3.82 15.94 -5.65
C GLY A 120 -4.28 16.80 -4.48
N SER A 121 -4.69 16.18 -3.37
CA SER A 121 -5.32 16.85 -2.23
C SER A 121 -4.36 17.18 -1.08
N GLY A 122 -3.33 16.36 -0.86
CA GLY A 122 -2.51 16.38 0.36
C GLY A 122 -3.30 15.99 1.62
N ALA A 123 -4.51 15.44 1.48
CA ALA A 123 -5.37 15.07 2.58
C ALA A 123 -4.86 13.83 3.34
N VAL A 124 -5.31 13.67 4.59
CA VAL A 124 -4.93 12.51 5.42
C VAL A 124 -5.65 11.25 4.98
N GLU A 125 -6.94 11.36 4.62
CA GLU A 125 -7.78 10.19 4.36
C GLU A 125 -7.26 9.32 3.21
N PRO A 126 -6.88 9.85 2.02
CA PRO A 126 -6.31 9.00 0.98
C PRO A 126 -5.00 8.33 1.40
N ALA A 127 -4.16 9.00 2.21
CA ALA A 127 -2.95 8.38 2.73
C ALA A 127 -3.24 7.21 3.68
N LYS A 128 -4.28 7.33 4.50
CA LYS A 128 -4.78 6.23 5.36
C LYS A 128 -5.29 5.07 4.53
N TRP A 129 -6.06 5.34 3.48
CA TRP A 129 -6.61 4.29 2.62
C TRP A 129 -5.51 3.55 1.86
N ALA A 130 -4.51 4.25 1.34
CA ALA A 130 -3.34 3.60 0.73
C ALA A 130 -2.60 2.68 1.72
N ALA A 131 -2.46 3.10 2.99
CA ALA A 131 -1.87 2.30 4.05
C ALA A 131 -2.72 1.07 4.39
N SER A 132 -4.05 1.22 4.48
CA SER A 132 -4.97 0.11 4.74
C SER A 132 -4.90 -0.92 3.60
N CYS A 133 -4.95 -0.50 2.33
CA CYS A 133 -4.80 -1.41 1.19
C CYS A 133 -3.52 -2.23 1.27
N ALA A 134 -2.41 -1.63 1.72
CA ALA A 134 -1.14 -2.34 1.86
C ALA A 134 -1.20 -3.44 2.94
N ILE A 135 -1.85 -3.16 4.08
CA ILE A 135 -2.02 -4.13 5.16
C ILE A 135 -3.01 -5.23 4.74
N ASP A 136 -4.16 -4.85 4.17
CA ASP A 136 -5.20 -5.79 3.75
C ASP A 136 -4.66 -6.74 2.67
N THR A 137 -3.87 -6.23 1.73
CA THR A 137 -3.19 -7.06 0.72
C THR A 137 -2.20 -8.02 1.35
N ALA A 138 -1.39 -7.58 2.32
CA ALA A 138 -0.46 -8.44 3.03
C ALA A 138 -1.21 -9.55 3.81
N TYR A 139 -2.37 -9.22 4.38
CA TYR A 139 -3.27 -10.16 5.04
C TYR A 139 -3.83 -11.19 4.05
N LEU A 140 -4.36 -10.75 2.90
CA LEU A 140 -4.92 -11.65 1.88
C LEU A 140 -3.88 -12.65 1.37
N ILE A 141 -2.66 -12.19 1.05
CA ILE A 141 -1.56 -13.06 0.61
C ILE A 141 -1.16 -14.04 1.73
N GLY A 142 -1.09 -13.55 2.97
CA GLY A 142 -0.77 -14.36 4.13
C GLY A 142 -1.82 -15.46 4.37
N SER A 143 -3.10 -15.09 4.35
CA SER A 143 -4.21 -16.03 4.55
C SER A 143 -4.28 -17.09 3.46
N ALA A 144 -4.09 -16.70 2.20
CA ALA A 144 -4.06 -17.63 1.09
C ALA A 144 -2.96 -18.70 1.24
N SER A 145 -1.81 -18.34 1.82
CA SER A 145 -0.71 -19.28 2.07
C SER A 145 -0.99 -20.28 3.20
N LEU A 146 -1.93 -19.96 4.11
CA LEU A 146 -2.31 -20.82 5.24
C LEU A 146 -3.40 -21.81 4.88
N HIS A 147 -4.17 -21.58 3.81
CA HIS A 147 -5.31 -22.39 3.41
C HIS A 147 -4.96 -23.46 2.35
N LEU A 148 -3.71 -23.85 2.25
CA LEU A 148 -3.26 -24.83 1.24
C LEU A 148 -3.56 -26.30 1.56
N ASP A 149 -4.30 -26.63 2.63
CA ASP A 149 -4.77 -27.98 2.85
C ASP A 149 -6.28 -28.08 2.51
N PRO A 150 -6.63 -28.59 1.30
CA PRO A 150 -8.03 -28.74 0.90
C PRO A 150 -8.77 -29.82 1.70
N THR A 151 -8.13 -30.45 2.67
CA THR A 151 -8.71 -31.52 3.51
C THR A 151 -9.19 -31.02 4.87
N ASP A 152 -8.85 -29.80 5.27
CA ASP A 152 -9.37 -29.20 6.49
C ASP A 152 -10.78 -28.65 6.22
N GLU A 153 -11.80 -29.46 6.53
CA GLU A 153 -13.18 -28.98 6.64
C GLU A 153 -13.26 -27.90 7.73
N MET A 154 -13.15 -26.66 7.30
CA MET A 154 -13.32 -25.52 8.21
C MET A 154 -14.76 -25.48 8.71
N PRO A 155 -15.00 -25.59 10.03
CA PRO A 155 -16.35 -25.49 10.56
C PRO A 155 -16.95 -24.12 10.18
N PRO A 156 -18.22 -24.06 9.74
CA PRO A 156 -18.85 -22.89 9.11
C PRO A 156 -18.99 -21.64 9.99
N ASN A 157 -18.44 -21.62 11.21
CA ASN A 157 -18.54 -20.50 12.16
C ASN A 157 -17.21 -20.17 12.86
N ALA A 158 -16.08 -20.63 12.37
CA ALA A 158 -14.80 -20.48 13.07
C ALA A 158 -13.86 -19.42 12.49
N ALA A 159 -14.36 -18.30 11.99
CA ALA A 159 -13.58 -17.06 12.06
C ALA A 159 -13.54 -16.64 13.53
N THR A 160 -12.83 -17.41 14.33
CA THR A 160 -12.65 -17.10 15.74
C THR A 160 -11.69 -15.92 15.87
N LEU A 161 -11.79 -15.16 16.96
CA LEU A 161 -10.79 -14.13 17.33
C LEU A 161 -9.36 -14.70 17.30
N SER A 162 -9.20 -16.03 17.45
CA SER A 162 -7.92 -16.72 17.34
C SER A 162 -7.38 -16.77 15.91
N ASP A 163 -8.23 -16.85 14.88
CA ASP A 163 -7.80 -16.86 13.49
C ASP A 163 -7.41 -15.47 13.04
N LEU A 164 -8.20 -14.45 13.40
CA LEU A 164 -7.84 -13.05 13.18
C LEU A 164 -6.53 -12.67 13.90
N ALA A 165 -6.32 -13.16 15.12
CA ALA A 165 -5.07 -12.92 15.85
C ALA A 165 -3.88 -13.63 15.19
N ARG A 166 -4.09 -14.87 14.71
CA ARG A 166 -3.05 -15.62 13.99
C ARG A 166 -2.68 -14.96 12.67
N ASP A 167 -3.68 -14.50 11.92
CA ASP A 167 -3.49 -13.83 10.64
C ASP A 167 -2.82 -12.45 10.82
N ALA A 168 -3.20 -11.69 11.86
CA ALA A 168 -2.52 -10.44 12.21
C ALA A 168 -1.06 -10.65 12.62
N MET A 169 -0.69 -11.87 13.03
CA MET A 169 0.69 -12.25 13.36
C MET A 169 1.47 -12.75 12.14
N HIS A 170 0.84 -12.87 10.98
CA HIS A 170 1.50 -13.35 9.78
C HIS A 170 2.72 -12.47 9.44
N PRO A 171 3.88 -13.06 9.08
CA PRO A 171 5.11 -12.29 8.83
C PRO A 171 4.96 -11.17 7.81
N LEU A 172 4.15 -11.35 6.77
CA LEU A 172 3.89 -10.33 5.75
C LEU A 172 3.14 -9.13 6.32
N VAL A 173 2.14 -9.36 7.18
CA VAL A 173 1.38 -8.30 7.86
C VAL A 173 2.30 -7.55 8.81
N GLN A 174 3.08 -8.26 9.61
CA GLN A 174 4.04 -7.66 10.55
C GLN A 174 5.12 -6.84 9.80
N ALA A 175 5.59 -7.33 8.66
CA ALA A 175 6.55 -6.61 7.82
C ALA A 175 5.95 -5.31 7.29
N GLU A 176 4.71 -5.34 6.77
CA GLU A 176 4.06 -4.14 6.26
C GLU A 176 3.78 -3.11 7.36
N LEU A 177 3.29 -3.54 8.53
CA LEU A 177 3.11 -2.67 9.69
C LEU A 177 4.44 -1.99 10.09
N GLN A 178 5.54 -2.75 10.11
CA GLN A 178 6.86 -2.21 10.42
C GLN A 178 7.35 -1.23 9.35
N HIS A 179 7.12 -1.53 8.05
CA HIS A 179 7.47 -0.62 6.95
C HIS A 179 6.77 0.72 7.09
N GLN A 180 5.47 0.73 7.41
CA GLN A 180 4.70 1.96 7.60
C GLN A 180 5.21 2.78 8.78
N LEU A 181 5.51 2.15 9.92
CA LEU A 181 6.07 2.82 11.09
C LEU A 181 7.46 3.41 10.79
N ASP A 182 8.29 2.69 10.07
CA ASP A 182 9.63 3.15 9.69
C ASP A 182 9.56 4.33 8.71
N ASP A 183 8.67 4.28 7.72
CA ASP A 183 8.47 5.36 6.75
C ASP A 183 7.96 6.62 7.46
N LEU A 184 6.99 6.50 8.37
CA LEU A 184 6.51 7.61 9.18
C LEU A 184 7.64 8.18 10.05
N ALA A 185 8.43 7.34 10.71
CA ALA A 185 9.54 7.78 11.54
C ALA A 185 10.64 8.50 10.73
N LEU A 186 10.84 8.09 9.48
CA LEU A 186 11.78 8.73 8.57
C LEU A 186 11.27 10.13 8.15
N LEU A 187 9.99 10.21 7.75
CA LEU A 187 9.33 11.44 7.34
C LEU A 187 9.18 12.49 8.44
N GLU A 188 9.14 12.05 9.71
CA GLU A 188 9.09 12.95 10.88
C GLU A 188 10.46 13.51 11.27
N ARG A 189 11.52 12.74 11.06
CA ARG A 189 12.87 13.10 11.53
C ARG A 189 13.70 13.85 10.51
N GLU A 190 13.56 13.49 9.24
CA GLU A 190 14.42 13.99 8.19
C GLU A 190 13.77 15.19 7.48
N PRO A 191 14.55 16.21 7.08
CA PRO A 191 14.05 17.28 6.24
C PRO A 191 13.60 16.70 4.90
N PHE A 192 12.47 17.20 4.37
CA PHE A 192 11.93 16.73 3.11
C PHE A 192 12.79 17.22 1.93
N THR A 193 13.58 16.33 1.36
CA THR A 193 14.53 16.59 0.28
C THR A 193 14.39 15.55 -0.84
N ALA A 194 14.95 15.83 -2.01
CA ALA A 194 15.00 14.85 -3.10
C ALA A 194 15.71 13.54 -2.70
N ASP A 195 16.76 13.63 -1.88
CA ASP A 195 17.48 12.45 -1.38
C ASP A 195 16.60 11.60 -0.47
N LEU A 196 15.80 12.22 0.40
CA LEU A 196 14.82 11.50 1.21
C LEU A 196 13.78 10.78 0.34
N VAL A 197 13.26 11.45 -0.69
CA VAL A 197 12.29 10.87 -1.62
C VAL A 197 12.88 9.66 -2.35
N GLN A 198 14.11 9.78 -2.85
CA GLN A 198 14.82 8.65 -3.49
C GLN A 198 15.07 7.51 -2.51
N HIS A 199 15.43 7.81 -1.27
CA HIS A 199 15.64 6.80 -0.23
C HIS A 199 14.33 6.06 0.10
N LEU A 200 13.21 6.77 0.27
CA LEU A 200 11.89 6.18 0.49
C LEU A 200 11.49 5.28 -0.68
N ARG A 201 11.64 5.75 -1.92
CA ARG A 201 11.34 4.97 -3.11
C ARG A 201 12.18 3.68 -3.17
N ALA A 202 13.49 3.79 -2.95
CA ALA A 202 14.38 2.64 -2.96
C ALA A 202 14.01 1.59 -1.90
N ARG A 203 13.56 2.03 -0.72
CA ARG A 203 13.05 1.13 0.32
C ARG A 203 11.74 0.46 -0.09
N ALA A 204 10.81 1.23 -0.65
CA ALA A 204 9.50 0.72 -1.07
C ALA A 204 9.60 -0.27 -2.24
N SER A 205 10.56 -0.06 -3.16
CA SER A 205 10.81 -0.95 -4.30
C SER A 205 11.71 -2.15 -3.95
N ALA A 206 12.22 -2.24 -2.72
CA ALA A 206 13.08 -3.36 -2.35
C ALA A 206 12.26 -4.65 -2.27
N PRO A 207 12.76 -5.76 -2.83
CA PRO A 207 12.07 -7.04 -2.68
C PRO A 207 12.00 -7.42 -1.20
N ASP A 208 10.84 -7.93 -0.79
CA ASP A 208 10.67 -8.46 0.56
C ASP A 208 11.72 -9.54 0.83
N ARG A 209 12.63 -9.28 1.74
CA ARG A 209 13.62 -10.29 2.18
C ARG A 209 13.00 -11.33 3.12
N GLY A 210 11.71 -11.57 2.97
CA GLY A 210 10.92 -12.48 3.77
C GLY A 210 10.92 -13.89 3.17
N GLY A 211 11.76 -14.77 3.72
CA GLY A 211 11.53 -16.20 3.76
C GLY A 211 11.96 -16.98 2.51
N ALA A 212 13.23 -17.34 2.44
CA ALA A 212 13.62 -18.66 1.92
C ALA A 212 13.49 -19.69 3.05
#